data_eaf6e76714da63171fdcd320c274519e
#
_entry.id   eaf6e76714da63171fdcd320c274519e
#
_cell.length_a   1.000
_cell.length_b   1.000
_cell.length_c   1.000
_cell.angle_alpha   90.00
_cell.angle_beta   90.00
_cell.angle_gamma   90.00
#
_symmetry.space_group_name_H-M   'P 1'
#
loop_
_entity.id
_entity.type
_entity.pdbx_description
1 polymer ?
#
loop_
_entity_poly.entity_id
_entity_poly.type
_entity_poly.pdbx_seq_one_letter_code
_entity_poly.pdbx_strand_id
1 'polypeptide(L)'
;MKILGNIETEATNLHSFFIDDLEKAKKIETVNLNAYLYGNKKERMNLDSKKDSVNFHPHLFEQILQPKNYPLGRFPSNTTYALSLMQQVAVNLSIGFDNNQMRSVNGPPGTGKTTLLKDIFAQLVVQQAYSIAKLSDHFIKGTEKTIYFNHASIGEIPEHIIENNIVVASSNNGAVQNIVNELPLSKEIDNFLIDELKEADYFCEISNAKVSVEWLEDENGKKREELVKESVPGEEKFWGVFSLEGGKANNMSNILTNMKHIHKYLEEDYLPNQGIYKQFLSHYEEVKAIRTKRQEFADSVRMYQEYTQKMEQVRGSYQEKLEKKEHESVSYTHLRA
;
A
#
# COMPACT_ATOMS: atom_id res chain seq x y z
N MET A 1 26.95 -41.11 15.28
CA MET A 1 25.79 -41.57 14.51
C MET A 1 24.55 -40.67 14.60
N LYS A 2 24.14 -40.13 15.75
CA LYS A 2 22.98 -39.21 15.84
C LYS A 2 23.20 -37.83 15.19
N ILE A 3 24.43 -37.32 15.12
CA ILE A 3 24.72 -36.01 14.54
C ILE A 3 24.70 -36.07 13.00
N LEU A 4 25.13 -37.17 12.41
CA LEU A 4 25.09 -37.39 10.95
C LEU A 4 23.65 -37.54 10.42
N GLY A 5 22.76 -38.19 11.19
CA GLY A 5 21.35 -38.32 10.81
C GLY A 5 20.58 -36.98 10.77
N ASN A 6 20.95 -36.02 11.64
CA ASN A 6 20.34 -34.69 11.60
C ASN A 6 20.88 -33.83 10.44
N ILE A 7 22.13 -34.03 10.05
CA ILE A 7 22.71 -33.30 8.91
C ILE A 7 22.14 -33.82 7.59
N GLU A 8 21.87 -35.11 7.47
CA GLU A 8 21.26 -35.68 6.26
C GLU A 8 19.79 -35.26 6.10
N THR A 9 19.03 -35.10 7.19
CA THR A 9 17.66 -34.61 7.12
C THR A 9 17.54 -33.12 6.83
N GLU A 10 18.52 -32.30 7.23
CA GLU A 10 18.57 -30.89 6.86
C GLU A 10 19.12 -30.69 5.42
N ALA A 11 20.04 -31.53 4.97
CA ALA A 11 20.61 -31.45 3.62
C ALA A 11 19.70 -31.99 2.51
N THR A 12 18.74 -32.88 2.85
CA THR A 12 17.77 -33.39 1.87
C THR A 12 16.61 -32.42 1.59
N ASN A 13 16.48 -31.34 2.32
CA ASN A 13 15.53 -30.25 2.02
C ASN A 13 16.08 -29.22 1.02
N LEU A 14 16.94 -29.63 0.11
CA LEU A 14 17.32 -28.85 -1.08
C LEU A 14 16.21 -28.80 -2.14
N HIS A 15 15.06 -29.40 -1.90
CA HIS A 15 13.89 -29.23 -2.74
C HIS A 15 13.39 -27.78 -2.60
N SER A 16 13.54 -27.03 -3.68
CA SER A 16 12.93 -25.72 -3.76
C SER A 16 11.41 -25.86 -3.57
N PHE A 17 10.87 -25.27 -2.51
CA PHE A 17 9.43 -25.24 -2.27
C PHE A 17 8.63 -24.60 -3.42
N PHE A 18 9.32 -23.90 -4.32
CA PHE A 18 8.74 -23.36 -5.56
C PHE A 18 8.38 -24.44 -6.58
N ILE A 19 8.90 -25.68 -6.50
CA ILE A 19 8.62 -26.74 -7.49
C ILE A 19 7.13 -27.05 -7.49
N ASP A 20 6.54 -27.27 -6.32
CA ASP A 20 5.10 -27.57 -6.18
C ASP A 20 4.23 -26.39 -6.64
N ASP A 21 4.66 -25.18 -6.35
CA ASP A 21 3.94 -23.97 -6.78
C ASP A 21 4.04 -23.77 -8.30
N LEU A 22 5.20 -24.05 -8.91
CA LEU A 22 5.36 -24.02 -10.36
C LEU A 22 4.53 -25.11 -11.06
N GLU A 23 4.45 -26.32 -10.48
CA GLU A 23 3.58 -27.37 -11.01
C GLU A 23 2.09 -27.01 -10.91
N LYS A 24 1.67 -26.33 -9.85
CA LYS A 24 0.32 -25.75 -9.75
C LYS A 24 0.11 -24.64 -10.76
N ALA A 25 1.09 -23.73 -10.93
CA ALA A 25 1.01 -22.62 -11.86
C ALA A 25 0.81 -23.07 -13.31
N LYS A 26 1.36 -24.24 -13.72
CA LYS A 26 1.10 -24.84 -15.04
C LYS A 26 -0.37 -25.17 -15.30
N LYS A 27 -1.17 -25.34 -14.26
CA LYS A 27 -2.59 -25.74 -14.33
C LYS A 27 -3.54 -24.55 -14.15
N ILE A 28 -3.00 -23.37 -13.85
CA ILE A 28 -3.79 -22.16 -13.55
C ILE A 28 -3.57 -21.18 -14.70
N GLU A 29 -4.65 -20.76 -15.33
CA GLU A 29 -4.63 -19.68 -16.33
C GLU A 29 -5.28 -18.44 -15.74
N THR A 30 -4.46 -17.44 -15.38
CA THR A 30 -4.92 -16.11 -14.98
C THR A 30 -4.19 -15.03 -15.76
N VAL A 31 -4.83 -13.90 -15.96
CA VAL A 31 -4.22 -12.73 -16.63
C VAL A 31 -2.93 -12.31 -15.94
N ASN A 32 -2.95 -12.29 -14.60
CA ASN A 32 -1.77 -11.88 -13.80
C ASN A 32 -0.62 -12.89 -13.89
N LEU A 33 -0.90 -14.20 -13.88
CA LEU A 33 0.13 -15.22 -14.03
C LEU A 33 0.77 -15.16 -15.43
N ASN A 34 -0.03 -14.98 -16.46
CA ASN A 34 0.45 -14.81 -17.83
C ASN A 34 1.29 -13.53 -17.97
N ALA A 35 0.86 -12.42 -17.38
CA ALA A 35 1.63 -11.17 -17.36
C ALA A 35 2.97 -11.34 -16.61
N TYR A 36 3.01 -12.12 -15.53
CA TYR A 36 4.23 -12.43 -14.79
C TYR A 36 5.22 -13.29 -15.60
N LEU A 37 4.73 -14.37 -16.21
CA LEU A 37 5.58 -15.35 -16.91
C LEU A 37 6.06 -14.83 -18.28
N TYR A 38 5.19 -14.18 -19.03
CA TYR A 38 5.48 -13.77 -20.42
C TYR A 38 5.79 -12.27 -20.54
N GLY A 39 5.47 -11.50 -19.52
CA GLY A 39 5.60 -10.05 -19.51
C GLY A 39 4.62 -9.36 -20.45
N ASN A 40 4.42 -8.07 -20.25
CA ASN A 40 3.67 -7.21 -21.16
C ASN A 40 4.64 -6.26 -21.86
N LYS A 41 5.23 -6.70 -22.96
CA LYS A 41 6.26 -5.93 -23.70
C LYS A 41 5.72 -4.64 -24.31
N LYS A 42 4.42 -4.57 -24.60
CA LYS A 42 3.80 -3.42 -25.29
C LYS A 42 3.49 -2.24 -24.35
N GLU A 43 3.37 -2.50 -23.05
CA GLU A 43 2.98 -1.49 -22.06
C GLU A 43 4.10 -1.15 -21.07
N ARG A 44 5.33 -1.57 -21.35
CA ARG A 44 6.44 -1.28 -20.47
C ARG A 44 6.79 0.20 -20.53
N MET A 45 6.52 0.93 -19.44
CA MET A 45 6.96 2.30 -19.29
C MET A 45 8.48 2.37 -19.12
N ASN A 46 9.11 3.28 -19.82
CA ASN A 46 10.52 3.55 -19.66
C ASN A 46 10.71 4.62 -18.58
N LEU A 47 11.08 4.18 -17.38
CA LEU A 47 11.24 5.01 -16.18
C LEU A 47 12.71 5.20 -15.81
N ASP A 48 13.60 5.32 -16.79
CA ASP A 48 14.99 5.66 -16.49
C ASP A 48 15.08 7.08 -15.95
N SER A 49 15.57 7.23 -14.71
CA SER A 49 15.68 8.52 -14.03
C SER A 49 16.99 9.25 -14.30
N LYS A 50 17.92 8.65 -15.05
CA LYS A 50 19.17 9.29 -15.40
C LYS A 50 18.94 10.29 -16.52
N LYS A 51 19.19 11.56 -16.24
CA LYS A 51 18.96 12.68 -17.18
C LYS A 51 19.68 12.51 -18.53
N ASP A 52 20.85 11.87 -18.52
CA ASP A 52 21.67 11.67 -19.72
C ASP A 52 21.32 10.36 -20.46
N SER A 53 20.36 9.58 -19.96
CA SER A 53 19.89 8.39 -20.64
C SER A 53 19.02 8.73 -21.83
N VAL A 54 19.22 8.04 -22.95
CA VAL A 54 18.33 8.11 -24.12
C VAL A 54 16.89 7.66 -23.83
N ASN A 55 16.71 7.00 -22.69
CA ASN A 55 15.44 6.48 -22.20
C ASN A 55 14.80 7.38 -21.14
N PHE A 56 15.36 8.55 -20.86
CA PHE A 56 14.77 9.51 -19.93
C PHE A 56 13.61 10.25 -20.60
N HIS A 57 12.41 10.08 -20.02
CA HIS A 57 11.19 10.71 -20.51
C HIS A 57 10.58 11.61 -19.42
N PRO A 58 11.00 12.88 -19.31
CA PRO A 58 10.53 13.77 -18.24
C PRO A 58 9.01 13.93 -18.23
N HIS A 59 8.36 14.00 -19.38
CA HIS A 59 6.90 14.12 -19.47
C HIS A 59 6.16 12.91 -18.88
N LEU A 60 6.74 11.71 -18.92
CA LEU A 60 6.13 10.54 -18.30
C LEU A 60 6.16 10.68 -16.78
N PHE A 61 7.26 11.16 -16.21
CA PHE A 61 7.33 11.45 -14.77
C PHE A 61 6.35 12.54 -14.37
N GLU A 62 6.23 13.61 -15.15
CA GLU A 62 5.25 14.67 -14.92
C GLU A 62 3.81 14.13 -14.95
N GLN A 63 3.49 13.26 -15.88
CA GLN A 63 2.17 12.61 -15.95
C GLN A 63 1.88 11.74 -14.73
N ILE A 64 2.83 10.90 -14.32
CA ILE A 64 2.68 10.02 -13.14
C ILE A 64 2.54 10.83 -11.86
N LEU A 65 3.28 11.94 -11.74
CA LEU A 65 3.32 12.80 -10.56
C LEU A 65 2.25 13.91 -10.56
N GLN A 66 1.28 13.85 -11.46
CA GLN A 66 0.15 14.79 -11.40
C GLN A 66 -0.63 14.63 -10.11
N PRO A 67 -1.14 15.72 -9.51
CA PRO A 67 -1.88 15.69 -8.26
C PRO A 67 -3.03 14.68 -8.21
N LYS A 68 -3.74 14.48 -9.32
CA LYS A 68 -4.83 13.50 -9.45
C LYS A 68 -4.42 12.05 -9.19
N ASN A 69 -3.13 11.73 -9.37
CA ASN A 69 -2.59 10.38 -9.22
C ASN A 69 -2.05 10.10 -7.81
N TYR A 70 -2.02 11.10 -6.93
CA TYR A 70 -1.59 10.89 -5.55
C TYR A 70 -2.65 10.12 -4.75
N PRO A 71 -2.24 9.24 -3.83
CA PRO A 71 -3.15 8.53 -2.95
C PRO A 71 -3.98 9.51 -2.10
N LEU A 72 -5.19 9.13 -1.76
CA LEU A 72 -6.01 9.84 -0.77
C LEU A 72 -5.64 9.42 0.65
N GLY A 73 -5.22 8.16 0.82
CA GLY A 73 -4.68 7.65 2.07
C GLY A 73 -3.16 7.72 2.10
N ARG A 74 -2.60 8.20 3.20
CA ARG A 74 -1.15 8.22 3.46
C ARG A 74 -0.90 7.60 4.82
N PHE A 75 0.20 6.87 4.93
CA PHE A 75 0.62 6.37 6.25
C PHE A 75 1.04 7.56 7.12
N PRO A 76 0.63 7.62 8.40
CA PRO A 76 0.88 8.76 9.28
C PRO A 76 2.35 8.83 9.77
N SER A 77 3.30 8.64 8.86
CA SER A 77 4.73 8.72 9.14
C SER A 77 5.18 10.16 9.40
N ASN A 78 6.30 10.31 10.08
CA ASN A 78 6.94 11.60 10.27
C ASN A 78 7.17 12.31 8.93
N THR A 79 6.62 13.51 8.80
CA THR A 79 6.65 14.31 7.57
C THR A 79 8.06 14.79 7.20
N THR A 80 9.01 14.77 8.14
CA THR A 80 10.42 15.08 7.88
C THR A 80 11.05 14.10 6.89
N TYR A 81 10.55 12.88 6.82
CA TYR A 81 11.03 11.82 5.93
C TYR A 81 10.06 11.56 4.79
N ALA A 82 9.85 12.57 3.95
CA ALA A 82 9.02 12.43 2.75
C ALA A 82 9.57 11.35 1.79
N LEU A 83 8.67 10.74 1.04
CA LEU A 83 9.07 9.81 -0.02
C LEU A 83 9.98 10.50 -1.04
N SER A 84 11.02 9.82 -1.48
CA SER A 84 11.80 10.26 -2.62
C SER A 84 10.97 10.28 -3.91
N LEU A 85 11.43 11.01 -4.92
CA LEU A 85 10.73 11.11 -6.20
C LEU A 85 10.37 9.73 -6.78
N MET A 86 11.33 8.79 -6.79
CA MET A 86 11.11 7.45 -7.34
C MET A 86 10.19 6.58 -6.48
N GLN A 87 10.21 6.75 -5.16
CA GLN A 87 9.24 6.10 -4.29
C GLN A 87 7.82 6.62 -4.54
N GLN A 88 7.67 7.94 -4.71
CA GLN A 88 6.36 8.52 -5.04
C GLN A 88 5.86 8.05 -6.41
N VAL A 89 6.74 7.97 -7.41
CA VAL A 89 6.41 7.38 -8.71
C VAL A 89 5.92 5.93 -8.55
N ALA A 90 6.64 5.13 -7.77
CA ALA A 90 6.26 3.73 -7.51
C ALA A 90 4.90 3.61 -6.81
N VAL A 91 4.62 4.48 -5.83
CA VAL A 91 3.32 4.53 -5.15
C VAL A 91 2.21 4.87 -6.14
N ASN A 92 2.34 5.96 -6.90
CA ASN A 92 1.32 6.41 -7.84
C ASN A 92 1.01 5.36 -8.92
N LEU A 93 2.05 4.67 -9.41
CA LEU A 93 1.88 3.56 -10.35
C LEU A 93 1.18 2.35 -9.73
N SER A 94 1.41 2.08 -8.45
CA SER A 94 0.83 0.91 -7.76
C SER A 94 -0.64 1.08 -7.41
N ILE A 95 -1.13 2.32 -7.27
CA ILE A 95 -2.48 2.62 -6.77
C ILE A 95 -3.49 3.01 -7.86
N GLY A 96 -3.16 2.82 -9.15
CA GLY A 96 -4.14 2.99 -10.21
C GLY A 96 -3.87 4.13 -11.20
N PHE A 97 -2.60 4.45 -11.47
CA PHE A 97 -2.24 5.36 -12.57
C PHE A 97 -2.75 4.85 -13.94
N ASP A 98 -2.74 3.56 -14.12
CA ASP A 98 -3.29 2.86 -15.29
C ASP A 98 -3.98 1.54 -14.89
N ASN A 99 -4.56 0.84 -15.86
CA ASN A 99 -5.30 -0.40 -15.64
C ASN A 99 -4.38 -1.64 -15.47
N ASN A 100 -3.08 -1.45 -15.28
CA ASN A 100 -2.16 -2.57 -15.14
C ASN A 100 -2.19 -3.11 -13.70
N GLN A 101 -2.69 -4.33 -13.55
CA GLN A 101 -2.87 -5.00 -12.25
C GLN A 101 -1.57 -5.53 -11.64
N MET A 102 -0.48 -5.62 -12.44
CA MET A 102 0.79 -6.14 -11.96
C MET A 102 1.89 -5.08 -12.05
N ARG A 103 2.60 -4.89 -10.94
CA ARG A 103 3.73 -3.97 -10.84
C ARG A 103 4.96 -4.68 -10.26
N SER A 104 6.11 -4.36 -10.80
CA SER A 104 7.40 -4.79 -10.25
C SER A 104 8.18 -3.57 -9.78
N VAL A 105 8.61 -3.61 -8.51
CA VAL A 105 9.46 -2.58 -7.92
C VAL A 105 10.81 -3.22 -7.59
N ASN A 106 11.85 -2.78 -8.28
CA ASN A 106 13.20 -3.24 -8.04
C ASN A 106 14.07 -2.10 -7.49
N GLY A 107 14.96 -2.43 -6.58
CA GLY A 107 15.90 -1.47 -6.00
C GLY A 107 16.91 -2.18 -5.11
N PRO A 108 18.13 -1.63 -4.97
CA PRO A 108 19.14 -2.14 -4.04
C PRO A 108 18.63 -2.20 -2.60
N PRO A 109 19.27 -2.95 -1.70
CA PRO A 109 19.01 -2.87 -0.27
C PRO A 109 19.14 -1.41 0.24
N GLY A 110 18.31 -1.01 1.18
CA GLY A 110 18.36 0.33 1.77
C GLY A 110 17.70 1.46 0.95
N THR A 111 17.11 1.18 -0.21
CA THR A 111 16.41 2.19 -1.04
C THR A 111 14.99 2.51 -0.59
N GLY A 112 14.57 2.03 0.57
CA GLY A 112 13.24 2.32 1.14
C GLY A 112 12.08 1.64 0.43
N LYS A 113 12.29 0.42 -0.09
CA LYS A 113 11.18 -0.37 -0.67
C LYS A 113 10.06 -0.63 0.34
N THR A 114 10.40 -0.89 1.59
CA THR A 114 9.41 -1.07 2.67
C THR A 114 8.67 0.23 2.97
N THR A 115 9.35 1.38 2.89
CA THR A 115 8.75 2.69 3.14
C THR A 115 7.62 3.01 2.16
N LEU A 116 7.80 2.70 0.88
CA LEU A 116 6.75 2.94 -0.11
C LEU A 116 5.52 2.03 0.10
N LEU A 117 5.71 0.82 0.67
CA LEU A 117 4.61 -0.08 0.97
C LEU A 117 3.66 0.50 2.03
N LYS A 118 4.16 1.28 2.99
CA LYS A 118 3.34 1.94 4.02
C LYS A 118 2.24 2.80 3.37
N ASP A 119 2.58 3.60 2.37
CA ASP A 119 1.61 4.46 1.67
C ASP A 119 0.65 3.67 0.76
N ILE A 120 1.11 2.59 0.13
CA ILE A 120 0.23 1.70 -0.64
C ILE A 120 -0.78 1.04 0.30
N PHE A 121 -0.34 0.54 1.45
CA PHE A 121 -1.24 -0.07 2.45
C PHE A 121 -2.25 0.95 2.98
N ALA A 122 -1.79 2.15 3.34
CA ALA A 122 -2.68 3.21 3.81
C ALA A 122 -3.76 3.56 2.77
N GLN A 123 -3.40 3.64 1.49
CA GLN A 123 -4.37 3.87 0.42
C GLN A 123 -5.40 2.74 0.32
N LEU A 124 -4.98 1.48 0.39
CA LEU A 124 -5.89 0.34 0.32
C LEU A 124 -6.83 0.29 1.53
N VAL A 125 -6.30 0.56 2.74
CA VAL A 125 -7.12 0.66 3.96
C VAL A 125 -8.14 1.79 3.86
N VAL A 126 -7.75 2.96 3.35
CA VAL A 126 -8.67 4.10 3.15
C VAL A 126 -9.75 3.78 2.10
N GLN A 127 -9.40 3.06 1.03
CA GLN A 127 -10.38 2.61 0.04
C GLN A 127 -11.36 1.59 0.62
N GLN A 128 -10.86 0.64 1.41
CA GLN A 128 -11.72 -0.33 2.10
C GLN A 128 -12.66 0.37 3.09
N ALA A 129 -12.13 1.30 3.89
CA ALA A 129 -12.93 2.10 4.81
C ALA A 129 -14.00 2.94 4.09
N TYR A 130 -13.68 3.48 2.91
CA TYR A 130 -14.65 4.18 2.08
C TYR A 130 -15.78 3.26 1.58
N SER A 131 -15.44 2.04 1.16
CA SER A 131 -16.43 1.04 0.75
C SER A 131 -17.33 0.64 1.91
N ILE A 132 -16.76 0.44 3.10
CA ILE A 132 -17.50 0.11 4.33
C ILE A 132 -18.40 1.28 4.76
N ALA A 133 -17.87 2.50 4.79
CA ALA A 133 -18.61 3.68 5.22
C ALA A 133 -19.82 4.03 4.33
N LYS A 134 -19.87 3.50 3.11
CA LYS A 134 -20.99 3.64 2.17
C LYS A 134 -22.08 2.59 2.33
N LEU A 135 -21.87 1.58 3.15
CA LEU A 135 -22.91 0.58 3.40
C LEU A 135 -24.13 1.22 4.04
N SER A 136 -25.30 0.82 3.59
CA SER A 136 -26.58 1.31 4.13
C SER A 136 -26.88 0.75 5.52
N ASP A 137 -26.27 -0.38 5.86
CA ASP A 137 -26.46 -1.08 7.13
C ASP A 137 -25.08 -1.62 7.59
N HIS A 138 -24.80 -1.59 8.87
CA HIS A 138 -23.59 -2.17 9.45
C HIS A 138 -23.65 -3.71 9.53
N PHE A 139 -24.81 -4.28 9.33
CA PHE A 139 -24.95 -5.73 9.11
C PHE A 139 -24.99 -6.06 7.63
N ILE A 140 -24.04 -6.86 7.17
CA ILE A 140 -24.03 -7.38 5.80
C ILE A 140 -25.09 -8.48 5.71
N LYS A 141 -26.21 -8.15 5.05
CA LYS A 141 -27.32 -9.09 4.84
C LYS A 141 -27.19 -9.80 3.50
N GLY A 142 -27.65 -11.06 3.45
CA GLY A 142 -27.77 -11.80 2.18
C GLY A 142 -26.46 -12.38 1.67
N THR A 143 -25.41 -12.42 2.48
CA THR A 143 -24.20 -13.14 2.12
C THR A 143 -24.43 -14.64 2.16
N GLU A 144 -23.99 -15.36 1.13
CA GLU A 144 -23.99 -16.81 1.11
C GLU A 144 -23.07 -17.33 2.22
N LYS A 145 -23.53 -18.41 2.87
CA LYS A 145 -22.75 -19.08 3.91
C LYS A 145 -22.11 -20.32 3.34
N THR A 146 -20.78 -20.34 3.34
CA THR A 146 -20.03 -21.52 2.96
C THR A 146 -19.86 -22.44 4.16
N ILE A 147 -20.22 -23.72 4.03
CA ILE A 147 -19.99 -24.73 5.07
C ILE A 147 -18.52 -25.16 4.97
N TYR A 148 -17.73 -24.88 6.00
CA TYR A 148 -16.29 -25.11 6.00
C TYR A 148 -15.91 -26.44 6.63
N PHE A 149 -16.61 -26.85 7.68
CA PHE A 149 -16.52 -28.14 8.34
C PHE A 149 -17.92 -28.60 8.74
N ASN A 150 -18.06 -29.84 9.20
CA ASN A 150 -19.30 -30.32 9.76
C ASN A 150 -19.88 -29.31 10.76
N HIS A 151 -20.87 -28.52 10.31
CA HIS A 151 -21.61 -27.51 11.09
C HIS A 151 -20.96 -26.12 11.23
N ALA A 152 -19.81 -25.82 10.63
CA ALA A 152 -19.26 -24.46 10.59
C ALA A 152 -19.62 -23.73 9.29
N SER A 153 -20.25 -22.56 9.39
CA SER A 153 -20.54 -21.70 8.26
C SER A 153 -19.80 -20.37 8.38
N ILE A 154 -19.29 -19.86 7.27
CA ILE A 154 -18.63 -18.57 7.20
C ILE A 154 -19.50 -17.63 6.34
N GLY A 155 -19.77 -16.44 6.84
CA GLY A 155 -20.40 -15.39 6.05
C GLY A 155 -19.43 -14.86 5.01
N GLU A 156 -19.88 -14.71 3.77
CA GLU A 156 -19.06 -14.11 2.71
C GLU A 156 -19.09 -12.60 2.80
N ILE A 157 -17.90 -11.98 2.77
CA ILE A 157 -17.77 -10.52 2.72
C ILE A 157 -17.91 -10.09 1.27
N PRO A 158 -18.69 -9.04 0.95
CA PRO A 158 -18.85 -8.54 -0.41
C PRO A 158 -17.52 -8.23 -1.10
N GLU A 159 -17.42 -8.56 -2.38
CA GLU A 159 -16.20 -8.43 -3.18
C GLU A 159 -15.61 -7.01 -3.13
N HIS A 160 -16.44 -5.98 -3.28
CA HIS A 160 -16.01 -4.58 -3.24
C HIS A 160 -15.37 -4.13 -1.91
N ILE A 161 -15.51 -4.92 -0.84
CA ILE A 161 -14.81 -4.70 0.44
C ILE A 161 -13.48 -5.46 0.43
N ILE A 162 -13.49 -6.73 -0.04
CA ILE A 162 -12.28 -7.58 0.00
C ILE A 162 -11.27 -7.26 -1.09
N GLU A 163 -11.66 -6.57 -2.17
CA GLU A 163 -10.75 -6.14 -3.24
C GLU A 163 -9.53 -5.34 -2.72
N ASN A 164 -9.69 -4.64 -1.61
CA ASN A 164 -8.63 -3.86 -0.98
C ASN A 164 -7.91 -4.60 0.16
N ASN A 165 -8.12 -5.89 0.31
CA ASN A 165 -7.40 -6.70 1.28
C ASN A 165 -5.91 -6.78 0.92
N ILE A 166 -5.07 -6.79 1.96
CA ILE A 166 -3.61 -6.79 1.80
C ILE A 166 -3.05 -8.11 2.29
N VAL A 167 -2.37 -8.82 1.39
CA VAL A 167 -1.60 -10.02 1.72
C VAL A 167 -0.16 -9.81 1.27
N VAL A 168 0.78 -9.91 2.22
CA VAL A 168 2.20 -9.81 1.94
C VAL A 168 2.82 -11.19 2.05
N ALA A 169 3.37 -11.69 0.97
CA ALA A 169 4.07 -12.97 0.93
C ALA A 169 5.57 -12.77 0.63
N SER A 170 6.41 -13.49 1.35
CA SER A 170 7.87 -13.49 1.11
C SER A 170 8.46 -14.87 1.40
N SER A 171 9.48 -15.24 0.64
CA SER A 171 10.31 -16.41 0.93
C SER A 171 11.28 -16.16 2.10
N ASN A 172 11.47 -14.89 2.50
CA ASN A 172 12.31 -14.49 3.62
C ASN A 172 11.44 -14.12 4.82
N ASN A 173 11.40 -14.96 5.84
CA ASN A 173 10.66 -14.72 7.07
C ASN A 173 11.06 -13.42 7.77
N GLY A 174 12.35 -13.06 7.77
CA GLY A 174 12.82 -11.81 8.36
C GLY A 174 12.25 -10.57 7.67
N ALA A 175 12.01 -10.62 6.36
CA ALA A 175 11.39 -9.50 5.65
C ALA A 175 9.91 -9.33 6.04
N VAL A 176 9.17 -10.42 6.22
CA VAL A 176 7.78 -10.37 6.71
C VAL A 176 7.74 -9.85 8.14
N GLN A 177 8.59 -10.38 9.03
CA GLN A 177 8.67 -9.93 10.43
C GLN A 177 8.99 -8.44 10.54
N ASN A 178 9.89 -7.93 9.71
CA ASN A 178 10.20 -6.50 9.72
C ASN A 178 8.96 -5.66 9.38
N ILE A 179 8.20 -6.04 8.35
CA ILE A 179 6.97 -5.33 7.99
C ILE A 179 5.95 -5.40 9.12
N VAL A 180 5.70 -6.60 9.66
CA VAL A 180 4.73 -6.81 10.75
C VAL A 180 5.11 -6.02 12.01
N ASN A 181 6.39 -5.97 12.34
CA ASN A 181 6.87 -5.30 13.55
C ASN A 181 7.02 -3.78 13.39
N GLU A 182 7.28 -3.27 12.18
CA GLU A 182 7.49 -1.83 11.94
C GLU A 182 6.17 -1.06 11.79
N LEU A 183 5.18 -1.65 11.12
CA LEU A 183 3.91 -0.95 10.83
C LEU A 183 3.16 -0.48 12.09
N PRO A 184 3.04 -1.28 13.17
CA PRO A 184 2.33 -0.85 14.36
C PRO A 184 3.17 -0.04 15.36
N LEU A 185 4.46 0.24 15.08
CA LEU A 185 5.32 0.96 16.02
C LEU A 185 4.88 2.41 16.19
N SER A 186 4.61 2.81 17.42
CA SER A 186 4.26 4.21 17.77
C SER A 186 5.34 5.20 17.35
N LYS A 187 6.63 4.83 17.45
CA LYS A 187 7.75 5.68 17.04
C LYS A 187 7.82 5.98 15.51
N GLU A 188 7.14 5.20 14.68
CA GLU A 188 7.08 5.42 13.24
C GLU A 188 5.99 6.42 12.85
N ILE A 189 5.14 6.80 13.79
CA ILE A 189 4.04 7.74 13.62
C ILE A 189 4.55 9.16 13.93
N ASP A 190 4.00 10.13 13.22
CA ASP A 190 4.28 11.54 13.53
C ASP A 190 3.71 11.90 14.90
N ASN A 191 4.52 12.63 15.70
CA ASN A 191 4.20 12.93 17.09
C ASN A 191 2.86 13.65 17.26
N PHE A 192 2.46 14.48 16.29
CA PHE A 192 1.18 15.20 16.37
C PHE A 192 -0.04 14.31 16.08
N LEU A 193 0.13 13.10 15.53
CA LEU A 193 -0.94 12.14 15.25
C LEU A 193 -1.04 11.02 16.29
N ILE A 194 -0.07 10.90 17.19
CA ILE A 194 0.00 9.82 18.17
C ILE A 194 -1.22 9.80 19.09
N ASP A 195 -1.61 10.96 19.59
CA ASP A 195 -2.72 11.07 20.54
C ASP A 195 -4.06 10.74 19.86
N GLU A 196 -4.24 11.18 18.62
CA GLU A 196 -5.42 10.83 17.81
C GLU A 196 -5.52 9.33 17.52
N LEU A 197 -4.39 8.68 17.25
CA LEU A 197 -4.35 7.23 17.04
C LEU A 197 -4.63 6.44 18.31
N LYS A 198 -4.18 6.93 19.46
CA LYS A 198 -4.47 6.32 20.76
C LYS A 198 -5.95 6.48 21.12
N GLU A 199 -6.54 7.64 20.84
CA GLU A 199 -7.96 7.89 21.05
C GLU A 199 -8.84 7.01 20.13
N ALA A 200 -8.38 6.71 18.91
CA ALA A 200 -9.05 5.81 18.00
C ALA A 200 -9.08 4.35 18.49
N ASP A 201 -8.22 4.00 19.44
CA ASP A 201 -8.10 2.70 20.11
C ASP A 201 -8.19 1.51 19.15
N TYR A 202 -7.22 1.41 18.24
CA TYR A 202 -7.15 0.29 17.32
C TYR A 202 -6.55 -0.96 17.99
N PHE A 203 -7.20 -1.45 19.04
CA PHE A 203 -6.79 -2.61 19.85
C PHE A 203 -5.38 -2.42 20.47
N CYS A 204 -5.07 -1.23 20.93
CA CYS A 204 -3.76 -0.85 21.47
C CYS A 204 -3.39 -1.74 22.65
N GLU A 205 -4.33 -2.00 23.57
CA GLU A 205 -4.10 -2.84 24.74
C GLU A 205 -3.74 -4.28 24.35
N ILE A 206 -4.43 -4.86 23.35
CA ILE A 206 -4.16 -6.22 22.87
C ILE A 206 -2.80 -6.30 22.21
N SER A 207 -2.41 -5.28 21.45
CA SER A 207 -1.13 -5.25 20.72
C SER A 207 0.09 -5.14 21.66
N ASN A 208 -0.09 -4.58 22.87
CA ASN A 208 0.95 -4.38 23.87
C ASN A 208 0.87 -5.38 25.04
N ALA A 209 -0.08 -6.32 25.01
CA ALA A 209 -0.22 -7.36 26.00
C ALA A 209 0.29 -8.71 25.51
N LYS A 210 0.62 -9.59 26.43
CA LYS A 210 0.78 -11.00 26.15
C LYS A 210 -0.59 -11.67 26.31
N VAL A 211 -1.16 -12.13 25.19
CA VAL A 211 -2.46 -12.79 25.20
C VAL A 211 -2.31 -14.30 25.05
N SER A 212 -3.15 -15.05 25.76
CA SER A 212 -3.18 -16.50 25.73
C SER A 212 -4.59 -17.03 25.92
N VAL A 213 -4.77 -18.32 25.66
CA VAL A 213 -6.00 -19.06 25.95
C VAL A 213 -5.66 -20.16 26.95
N GLU A 214 -6.29 -20.16 28.11
CA GLU A 214 -6.18 -21.19 29.11
C GLU A 214 -7.43 -22.04 29.13
N TRP A 215 -7.27 -23.31 29.48
CA TRP A 215 -8.38 -24.26 29.61
C TRP A 215 -8.63 -24.52 31.07
N LEU A 216 -9.73 -24.04 31.58
CA LEU A 216 -10.16 -24.32 32.94
C LEU A 216 -11.22 -25.43 32.94
N GLU A 217 -11.15 -26.29 33.95
CA GLU A 217 -12.20 -27.27 34.19
C GLU A 217 -13.21 -26.71 35.23
N ASP A 218 -14.49 -26.75 34.90
CA ASP A 218 -15.54 -26.38 35.82
C ASP A 218 -15.77 -27.51 36.88
N GLU A 219 -16.60 -27.23 37.88
CA GLU A 219 -16.94 -28.20 38.95
C GLU A 219 -17.54 -29.52 38.44
N ASN A 220 -17.99 -29.53 37.18
CA ASN A 220 -18.56 -30.70 36.51
C ASN A 220 -17.56 -31.40 35.57
N GLY A 221 -16.27 -30.98 35.57
CA GLY A 221 -15.24 -31.55 34.72
C GLY A 221 -15.34 -31.11 33.24
N LYS A 222 -16.17 -30.11 32.94
CA LYS A 222 -16.29 -29.55 31.57
C LYS A 222 -15.21 -28.50 31.33
N LYS A 223 -14.44 -28.70 30.29
CA LYS A 223 -13.41 -27.74 29.89
C LYS A 223 -14.02 -26.49 29.25
N ARG A 224 -13.60 -25.34 29.75
CA ARG A 224 -13.97 -24.02 29.26
C ARG A 224 -12.71 -23.27 28.86
N GLU A 225 -12.75 -22.57 27.71
CA GLU A 225 -11.70 -21.65 27.33
C GLU A 225 -11.81 -20.36 28.18
N GLU A 226 -10.69 -19.93 28.74
CA GLU A 226 -10.54 -18.63 29.38
C GLU A 226 -9.47 -17.81 28.64
N LEU A 227 -9.83 -16.59 28.28
CA LEU A 227 -8.92 -15.65 27.61
C LEU A 227 -8.15 -14.90 28.68
N VAL A 228 -6.82 -15.05 28.66
CA VAL A 228 -5.91 -14.39 29.61
C VAL A 228 -5.13 -13.34 28.91
N LYS A 229 -5.08 -12.12 29.49
CA LYS A 229 -4.35 -10.97 29.01
C LYS A 229 -3.44 -10.46 30.12
N GLU A 230 -2.14 -10.54 29.92
CA GLU A 230 -1.12 -10.05 30.84
C GLU A 230 -0.52 -8.77 30.27
N SER A 231 -0.61 -7.68 31.02
CA SER A 231 0.06 -6.43 30.67
C SER A 231 1.58 -6.62 30.70
N VAL A 232 2.26 -6.25 29.64
CA VAL A 232 3.72 -6.23 29.59
C VAL A 232 4.20 -4.92 30.22
N PRO A 233 4.99 -4.94 31.31
CA PRO A 233 5.52 -3.73 31.90
C PRO A 233 6.42 -2.98 30.88
N GLY A 234 6.17 -1.70 30.68
CA GLY A 234 6.96 -0.84 29.79
C GLY A 234 6.12 0.25 29.13
N GLU A 235 6.74 1.03 28.28
CA GLU A 235 6.03 1.98 27.42
C GLU A 235 5.25 1.23 26.34
N GLU A 236 4.08 1.75 25.96
CA GLU A 236 3.32 1.29 24.81
C GLU A 236 4.16 1.38 23.55
N LYS A 237 4.54 0.24 23.03
CA LYS A 237 5.40 0.12 21.86
C LYS A 237 4.63 0.27 20.56
N PHE A 238 3.40 -0.25 20.54
CA PHE A 238 2.54 -0.34 19.37
C PHE A 238 1.29 0.54 19.54
N TRP A 239 0.92 1.23 18.47
CA TRP A 239 -0.31 2.02 18.45
C TRP A 239 -1.57 1.19 18.19
N GLY A 240 -1.43 -0.05 17.75
CA GLY A 240 -2.55 -0.95 17.52
C GLY A 240 -2.17 -2.24 16.81
N VAL A 241 -3.16 -3.08 16.54
CA VAL A 241 -3.02 -4.33 15.78
C VAL A 241 -3.21 -4.04 14.29
N PHE A 242 -2.16 -3.66 13.59
CA PHE A 242 -2.25 -3.31 12.16
C PHE A 242 -1.90 -4.47 11.22
N SER A 243 -1.05 -5.39 11.65
CA SER A 243 -0.55 -6.49 10.83
C SER A 243 -0.41 -7.78 11.64
N LEU A 244 -0.64 -8.92 10.99
CA LEU A 244 -0.58 -10.23 11.61
C LEU A 244 0.37 -11.13 10.81
N GLU A 245 1.31 -11.78 11.51
CA GLU A 245 2.26 -12.71 10.89
C GLU A 245 1.63 -14.11 10.77
N GLY A 246 1.44 -14.58 9.53
CA GLY A 246 0.95 -15.93 9.23
C GLY A 246 2.05 -16.93 8.84
N GLY A 247 1.65 -18.08 8.36
CA GLY A 247 2.50 -19.09 7.69
C GLY A 247 2.98 -20.22 8.58
N LYS A 248 3.58 -19.96 9.76
CA LYS A 248 3.96 -21.00 10.72
C LYS A 248 2.80 -21.34 11.64
N ALA A 249 2.71 -22.61 12.09
CA ALA A 249 1.65 -23.06 13.01
C ALA A 249 1.55 -22.21 14.27
N ASN A 250 2.67 -21.85 14.89
CA ASN A 250 2.70 -20.99 16.07
C ASN A 250 2.17 -19.58 15.77
N ASN A 251 2.52 -19.00 14.60
CA ASN A 251 2.03 -17.68 14.21
C ASN A 251 0.52 -17.73 13.96
N MET A 252 0.02 -18.78 13.31
CA MET A 252 -1.42 -18.99 13.12
C MET A 252 -2.16 -19.14 14.44
N SER A 253 -1.58 -19.85 15.42
CA SER A 253 -2.14 -19.94 16.77
C SER A 253 -2.21 -18.55 17.44
N ASN A 254 -1.17 -17.73 17.31
CA ASN A 254 -1.15 -16.36 17.83
C ASN A 254 -2.21 -15.48 17.17
N ILE A 255 -2.37 -15.59 15.84
CA ILE A 255 -3.45 -14.89 15.12
C ILE A 255 -4.81 -15.26 15.69
N LEU A 256 -5.09 -16.56 15.82
CA LEU A 256 -6.37 -17.04 16.35
C LEU A 256 -6.62 -16.56 17.78
N THR A 257 -5.58 -16.56 18.61
CA THR A 257 -5.65 -16.05 19.99
C THR A 257 -5.96 -14.55 20.00
N ASN A 258 -5.23 -13.75 19.22
CA ASN A 258 -5.50 -12.31 19.10
C ASN A 258 -6.91 -12.04 18.59
N MET A 259 -7.37 -12.78 17.57
CA MET A 259 -8.73 -12.65 17.05
C MET A 259 -9.81 -12.97 18.11
N LYS A 260 -9.59 -13.97 18.94
CA LYS A 260 -10.50 -14.28 20.05
C LYS A 260 -10.58 -13.12 21.05
N HIS A 261 -9.45 -12.51 21.40
CA HIS A 261 -9.41 -11.35 22.28
C HIS A 261 -10.07 -10.11 21.65
N ILE A 262 -9.81 -9.86 20.36
CA ILE A 262 -10.48 -8.79 19.63
C ILE A 262 -11.99 -9.02 19.58
N HIS A 263 -12.43 -10.24 19.29
CA HIS A 263 -13.84 -10.58 19.25
C HIS A 263 -14.52 -10.33 20.61
N LYS A 264 -13.90 -10.78 21.68
CA LYS A 264 -14.39 -10.55 23.04
C LYS A 264 -14.49 -9.04 23.34
N TYR A 265 -13.46 -8.27 23.02
CA TYR A 265 -13.47 -6.81 23.19
C TYR A 265 -14.61 -6.15 22.41
N LEU A 266 -14.85 -6.56 21.16
CA LEU A 266 -15.93 -6.03 20.33
C LEU A 266 -17.33 -6.38 20.85
N GLU A 267 -17.48 -7.52 21.54
CA GLU A 267 -18.76 -7.94 22.12
C GLU A 267 -19.05 -7.30 23.48
N GLU A 268 -18.03 -7.16 24.33
CA GLU A 268 -18.20 -6.79 25.75
C GLU A 268 -17.89 -5.31 26.02
N ASP A 269 -16.83 -4.75 25.41
CA ASP A 269 -16.27 -3.46 25.81
C ASP A 269 -16.42 -2.38 24.74
N TYR A 270 -16.56 -2.76 23.48
CA TYR A 270 -16.58 -1.81 22.37
C TYR A 270 -17.88 -1.03 22.29
N LEU A 271 -17.79 0.29 22.33
CA LEU A 271 -18.92 1.20 22.12
C LEU A 271 -18.85 1.80 20.69
N PRO A 272 -19.72 1.37 19.76
CA PRO A 272 -19.68 1.83 18.38
C PRO A 272 -19.99 3.31 18.28
N ASN A 273 -19.10 4.08 17.62
CA ASN A 273 -19.35 5.47 17.26
C ASN A 273 -20.13 5.55 15.95
N GLN A 274 -21.43 5.68 16.00
CA GLN A 274 -22.30 5.74 14.82
C GLN A 274 -22.03 6.96 13.90
N GLY A 275 -21.37 8.00 14.43
CA GLY A 275 -21.01 9.19 13.66
C GLY A 275 -19.75 9.06 12.82
N ILE A 276 -18.88 8.09 13.14
CA ILE A 276 -17.55 7.97 12.54
C ILE A 276 -17.58 7.81 11.02
N TYR A 277 -18.52 7.04 10.48
CA TYR A 277 -18.63 6.84 9.02
C TYR A 277 -18.97 8.13 8.28
N LYS A 278 -19.84 8.95 8.84
CA LYS A 278 -20.21 10.24 8.25
C LYS A 278 -19.05 11.23 8.31
N GLN A 279 -18.33 11.27 9.43
CA GLN A 279 -17.12 12.08 9.58
C GLN A 279 -16.05 11.66 8.59
N PHE A 280 -15.78 10.37 8.49
CA PHE A 280 -14.84 9.81 7.53
C PHE A 280 -15.18 10.19 6.09
N LEU A 281 -16.45 10.02 5.67
CA LEU A 281 -16.89 10.39 4.32
C LEU A 281 -16.73 11.88 4.06
N SER A 282 -17.01 12.74 5.06
CA SER A 282 -16.82 14.19 4.94
C SER A 282 -15.33 14.52 4.70
N HIS A 283 -14.43 14.00 5.51
CA HIS A 283 -12.98 14.20 5.35
C HIS A 283 -12.44 13.62 4.04
N TYR A 284 -12.93 12.46 3.66
CA TYR A 284 -12.56 11.85 2.38
C TYR A 284 -12.90 12.76 1.19
N GLU A 285 -14.11 13.31 1.15
CA GLU A 285 -14.52 14.24 0.08
C GLU A 285 -13.76 15.58 0.16
N GLU A 286 -13.43 16.08 1.34
CA GLU A 286 -12.56 17.26 1.51
C GLU A 286 -11.18 17.06 0.91
N VAL A 287 -10.52 15.94 1.24
CA VAL A 287 -9.19 15.58 0.70
C VAL A 287 -9.26 15.43 -0.82
N LYS A 288 -10.30 14.80 -1.33
CA LYS A 288 -10.56 14.64 -2.76
C LYS A 288 -10.75 15.98 -3.46
N ALA A 289 -11.50 16.91 -2.85
CA ALA A 289 -11.70 18.26 -3.37
C ALA A 289 -10.38 19.07 -3.42
N ILE A 290 -9.53 18.94 -2.39
CA ILE A 290 -8.20 19.56 -2.35
C ILE A 290 -7.33 18.98 -3.49
N ARG A 291 -7.35 17.67 -3.69
CA ARG A 291 -6.62 17.02 -4.80
C ARG A 291 -7.08 17.55 -6.17
N THR A 292 -8.38 17.73 -6.36
CA THR A 292 -8.95 18.31 -7.59
C THR A 292 -8.47 19.75 -7.81
N LYS A 293 -8.54 20.61 -6.81
CA LYS A 293 -8.04 21.98 -6.88
C LYS A 293 -6.53 22.05 -7.20
N ARG A 294 -5.75 21.15 -6.63
CA ARG A 294 -4.30 21.05 -6.95
C ARG A 294 -4.07 20.64 -8.39
N GLN A 295 -4.92 19.74 -8.94
CA GLN A 295 -4.84 19.36 -10.34
C GLN A 295 -5.18 20.53 -11.27
N GLU A 296 -6.23 21.28 -10.98
CA GLU A 296 -6.62 22.49 -11.74
C GLU A 296 -5.50 23.54 -11.76
N PHE A 297 -4.83 23.72 -10.62
CA PHE A 297 -3.67 24.61 -10.54
C PHE A 297 -2.50 24.08 -11.39
N ALA A 298 -2.18 22.80 -11.30
CA ALA A 298 -1.12 22.17 -12.11
C ALA A 298 -1.41 22.29 -13.62
N ASP A 299 -2.66 22.11 -14.02
CA ASP A 299 -3.08 22.27 -15.42
C ASP A 299 -2.93 23.73 -15.88
N SER A 300 -3.26 24.68 -15.02
CA SER A 300 -3.08 26.12 -15.31
C SER A 300 -1.61 26.48 -15.47
N VAL A 301 -0.73 25.95 -14.61
CA VAL A 301 0.73 26.15 -14.73
C VAL A 301 1.27 25.56 -16.04
N ARG A 302 0.82 24.37 -16.42
CA ARG A 302 1.21 23.74 -17.68
C ARG A 302 0.77 24.56 -18.88
N MET A 303 -0.47 25.03 -18.90
CA MET A 303 -0.96 25.93 -19.97
C MET A 303 -0.12 27.19 -20.06
N TYR A 304 0.23 27.81 -18.93
CA TYR A 304 1.09 28.99 -18.94
C TYR A 304 2.47 28.69 -19.53
N GLN A 305 3.08 27.58 -19.17
CA GLN A 305 4.36 27.14 -19.72
C GLN A 305 4.29 26.91 -21.24
N GLU A 306 3.24 26.27 -21.73
CA GLU A 306 3.01 26.05 -23.16
C GLU A 306 2.84 27.37 -23.91
N TYR A 307 2.11 28.33 -23.33
CA TYR A 307 1.97 29.67 -23.92
C TYR A 307 3.31 30.40 -23.97
N THR A 308 4.09 30.35 -22.92
CA THR A 308 5.41 30.99 -22.87
C THR A 308 6.34 30.41 -23.93
N GLN A 309 6.39 29.09 -24.06
CA GLN A 309 7.19 28.43 -25.10
C GLN A 309 6.76 28.84 -26.52
N LYS A 310 5.44 28.87 -26.78
CA LYS A 310 4.92 29.33 -28.07
C LYS A 310 5.31 30.80 -28.37
N MET A 311 5.21 31.66 -27.37
CA MET A 311 5.61 33.08 -27.52
C MET A 311 7.10 33.21 -27.78
N GLU A 312 7.95 32.41 -27.13
CA GLU A 312 9.40 32.42 -27.41
C GLU A 312 9.73 31.93 -28.81
N GLN A 313 9.06 30.88 -29.29
CA GLN A 313 9.21 30.37 -30.65
C GLN A 313 8.80 31.43 -31.69
N VAL A 314 7.68 32.10 -31.49
CA VAL A 314 7.20 33.18 -32.35
C VAL A 314 8.21 34.34 -32.35
N ARG A 315 8.68 34.74 -31.17
CA ARG A 315 9.69 35.83 -31.05
C ARG A 315 10.98 35.46 -31.76
N GLY A 316 11.49 34.25 -31.59
CA GLY A 316 12.68 33.76 -32.32
C GLY A 316 12.49 33.79 -33.82
N SER A 317 11.34 33.33 -34.34
CA SER A 317 11.04 33.35 -35.77
C SER A 317 10.95 34.79 -36.38
N TYR A 318 10.44 35.74 -35.58
CA TYR A 318 10.44 37.15 -35.99
C TYR A 318 11.84 37.74 -36.00
N GLN A 319 12.67 37.40 -35.03
CA GLN A 319 14.03 37.87 -34.94
C GLN A 319 14.90 37.37 -36.13
N GLU A 320 14.80 36.11 -36.46
CA GLU A 320 15.44 35.53 -37.65
C GLU A 320 15.01 36.22 -38.97
N LYS A 321 13.71 36.55 -39.08
CA LYS A 321 13.21 37.29 -40.26
C LYS A 321 13.72 38.71 -40.33
N LEU A 322 13.88 39.39 -39.19
CA LEU A 322 14.47 40.71 -39.10
C LEU A 322 15.95 40.68 -39.52
N GLU A 323 16.73 39.78 -38.98
CA GLU A 323 18.15 39.62 -39.32
C GLU A 323 18.37 39.33 -40.83
N LYS A 324 17.52 38.45 -41.41
CA LYS A 324 17.56 38.21 -42.86
C LYS A 324 17.26 39.45 -43.67
N LYS A 325 16.27 40.27 -43.31
CA LYS A 325 15.94 41.50 -43.99
C LYS A 325 17.05 42.55 -43.85
N GLU A 326 17.69 42.64 -42.70
CA GLU A 326 18.84 43.54 -42.51
C GLU A 326 20.01 43.09 -43.35
N HIS A 327 20.32 41.80 -43.42
CA HIS A 327 21.35 41.27 -44.31
C HIS A 327 21.08 41.55 -45.81
N GLU A 328 19.84 41.37 -46.24
CA GLU A 328 19.42 41.67 -47.59
C GLU A 328 19.54 43.15 -47.86
N SER A 329 19.16 44.04 -46.95
CA SER A 329 19.26 45.50 -47.14
C SER A 329 20.73 46.00 -47.21
N VAL A 330 21.62 45.41 -46.39
CA VAL A 330 23.08 45.72 -46.46
C VAL A 330 23.67 45.21 -47.75
N SER A 331 23.29 44.08 -48.29
CA SER A 331 23.75 43.55 -49.57
C SER A 331 23.33 44.46 -50.76
N TYR A 332 22.09 44.99 -50.70
CA TYR A 332 21.62 45.93 -51.71
C TYR A 332 22.36 47.30 -51.67
N THR A 333 22.81 47.77 -50.53
CA THR A 333 23.58 48.97 -50.38
C THR A 333 25.03 48.84 -50.96
N HIS A 334 25.62 47.65 -50.78
CA HIS A 334 26.96 47.37 -51.38
C HIS A 334 26.94 47.09 -52.85
N LEU A 335 25.82 46.77 -53.46
CA LEU A 335 25.67 46.59 -54.90
C LEU A 335 25.42 47.94 -55.68
N ARG A 336 25.13 49.04 -54.95
CA ARG A 336 24.91 50.39 -55.53
C ARG A 336 26.05 51.36 -55.32
N ALA A 337 27.12 51.01 -54.64
CA ALA A 337 28.37 51.74 -54.50
C ALA A 337 29.40 51.17 -55.43
#